data_00e692d275c95da79b4a95ed58617a2f
#
_entry.id   00e692d275c95da79b4a95ed58617a2f
#
_cell.length_a   1.000
_cell.length_b   1.000
_cell.length_c   1.000
_cell.angle_alpha   90.00
_cell.angle_beta   90.00
_cell.angle_gamma   90.00
#
_symmetry.space_group_name_H-M   'P 1'
#
loop_
_entity.id
_entity.type
_entity.pdbx_description
1 polymer ?
#
loop_
_entity_poly.entity_id
_entity_poly.type
_entity_poly.pdbx_seq_one_letter_code
_entity_poly.pdbx_strand_id
1 'polypeptide(L)'
;NKMVEQENLDVRTITIGISLLECIDSNLDKLNENIYNRITTVAKDLAAVGEKIEHEFGIPIVNKRISVTPIALVGGSACKTPEDFATIADTLDRAAEKVGANLIGGYSALVSKGMTTADEMLIRSIPMALGRTNRVCSSVNLASTKTGINMDAVKLMGEILLEVAEQSKDRDSVDCMKLVVFCNAP
;
A
#
# COMPACT_ATOMS: atom_id res chain seq x y z
N ASN A 1 6.45 -10.23 -29.27
CA ASN A 1 5.64 -9.80 -28.14
C ASN A 1 4.38 -9.09 -28.65
N LYS A 2 3.30 -9.90 -28.84
CA LYS A 2 2.07 -9.49 -29.56
C LYS A 2 1.46 -8.18 -29.03
N MET A 3 1.48 -7.95 -27.72
CA MET A 3 0.91 -6.75 -27.11
C MET A 3 1.62 -5.47 -27.58
N VAL A 4 2.94 -5.47 -27.62
CA VAL A 4 3.73 -4.28 -27.95
C VAL A 4 3.92 -4.12 -29.46
N GLU A 5 4.24 -5.21 -30.17
CA GLU A 5 4.58 -5.17 -31.60
C GLU A 5 3.39 -5.12 -32.55
N GLN A 6 2.26 -5.72 -32.15
CA GLN A 6 1.05 -5.85 -32.99
C GLN A 6 -0.13 -4.98 -32.52
N GLU A 7 -0.30 -4.83 -31.20
CA GLU A 7 -1.46 -4.14 -30.63
C GLU A 7 -1.12 -2.74 -30.12
N ASN A 8 0.14 -2.32 -30.18
CA ASN A 8 0.65 -1.01 -29.73
C ASN A 8 0.22 -0.63 -28.30
N LEU A 9 0.20 -1.64 -27.40
CA LEU A 9 -0.13 -1.43 -26.00
C LEU A 9 1.12 -1.03 -25.21
N ASP A 10 1.03 0.06 -24.46
CA ASP A 10 2.10 0.54 -23.59
C ASP A 10 2.21 -0.30 -22.30
N VAL A 11 3.42 -0.68 -21.94
CA VAL A 11 3.74 -1.22 -20.61
C VAL A 11 4.31 -0.08 -19.77
N ARG A 12 3.46 0.57 -18.95
CA ARG A 12 3.86 1.77 -18.19
C ARG A 12 4.28 1.50 -16.75
N THR A 13 4.01 0.31 -16.24
CA THR A 13 4.21 0.01 -14.83
C THR A 13 4.82 -1.36 -14.65
N ILE A 14 5.85 -1.43 -13.82
CA ILE A 14 6.36 -2.68 -13.26
C ILE A 14 6.07 -2.71 -11.75
N THR A 15 5.67 -3.88 -11.24
CA THR A 15 5.36 -4.05 -9.82
C THR A 15 6.06 -5.29 -9.29
N ILE A 16 6.78 -5.15 -8.17
CA ILE A 16 7.34 -6.28 -7.43
C ILE A 16 6.46 -6.58 -6.21
N GLY A 17 6.07 -7.86 -6.05
CA GLY A 17 5.35 -8.35 -4.88
C GLY A 17 6.33 -8.86 -3.82
N ILE A 18 6.20 -8.40 -2.57
CA ILE A 18 7.08 -8.78 -1.45
C ILE A 18 6.25 -9.30 -0.29
N SER A 19 6.47 -10.55 0.12
CA SER A 19 5.89 -11.07 1.36
C SER A 19 6.61 -10.50 2.58
N LEU A 20 5.84 -9.97 3.52
CA LEU A 20 6.30 -9.47 4.81
C LEU A 20 5.95 -10.40 5.98
N LEU A 21 5.42 -11.59 5.72
CA LEU A 21 5.03 -12.52 6.79
C LEU A 21 6.21 -12.95 7.66
N GLU A 22 7.40 -13.06 7.08
CA GLU A 22 8.63 -13.38 7.81
C GLU A 22 9.17 -12.21 8.65
N CYS A 23 8.62 -11.00 8.45
CA CYS A 23 9.04 -9.80 9.19
C CYS A 23 8.30 -9.64 10.51
N ILE A 24 7.22 -10.42 10.74
CA ILE A 24 6.34 -10.26 11.90
C ILE A 24 7.14 -10.41 13.20
N ASP A 25 7.00 -9.42 14.08
CA ASP A 25 7.54 -9.42 15.44
C ASP A 25 6.52 -8.74 16.37
N SER A 26 6.53 -9.07 17.65
CA SER A 26 5.69 -8.40 18.66
C SER A 26 6.27 -7.06 19.14
N ASN A 27 7.53 -6.81 18.85
CA ASN A 27 8.18 -5.53 19.09
C ASN A 27 8.08 -4.65 17.84
N LEU A 28 7.48 -3.47 17.95
CA LEU A 28 7.21 -2.57 16.84
C LEU A 28 8.50 -2.07 16.14
N ASP A 29 9.55 -1.78 16.91
CA ASP A 29 10.82 -1.29 16.34
C ASP A 29 11.48 -2.38 15.50
N LYS A 30 11.49 -3.62 16.02
CA LYS A 30 11.98 -4.78 15.28
C LYS A 30 11.17 -5.08 14.02
N LEU A 31 9.84 -5.01 14.13
CA LEU A 31 8.96 -5.17 12.98
C LEU A 31 9.30 -4.15 11.88
N ASN A 32 9.43 -2.87 12.24
CA ASN A 32 9.80 -1.80 11.33
C ASN A 32 11.18 -2.03 10.69
N GLU A 33 12.17 -2.44 11.49
CA GLU A 33 13.51 -2.78 10.99
C GLU A 33 13.49 -3.95 10.00
N ASN A 34 12.77 -5.02 10.34
CA ASN A 34 12.62 -6.19 9.48
C ASN A 34 11.95 -5.83 8.15
N ILE A 35 10.88 -5.04 8.18
CA ILE A 35 10.16 -4.56 6.98
C ILE A 35 11.12 -3.74 6.10
N TYR A 36 11.81 -2.77 6.69
CA TYR A 36 12.75 -1.93 5.95
C TYR A 36 13.85 -2.75 5.28
N ASN A 37 14.49 -3.65 6.01
CA ASN A 37 15.56 -4.50 5.51
C ASN A 37 15.05 -5.45 4.42
N ARG A 38 13.87 -6.05 4.58
CA ARG A 38 13.27 -6.95 3.60
C ARG A 38 13.01 -6.22 2.28
N ILE A 39 12.36 -5.07 2.31
CA ILE A 39 12.03 -4.30 1.11
C ILE A 39 13.30 -3.82 0.41
N THR A 40 14.22 -3.22 1.14
CA THR A 40 15.46 -2.66 0.56
C THR A 40 16.39 -3.74 0.00
N THR A 41 16.33 -4.95 0.52
CA THR A 41 17.11 -6.09 -0.01
C THR A 41 16.46 -6.66 -1.27
N VAL A 42 15.16 -6.94 -1.23
CA VAL A 42 14.45 -7.62 -2.33
C VAL A 42 14.25 -6.69 -3.53
N ALA A 43 13.93 -5.41 -3.29
CA ALA A 43 13.66 -4.44 -4.36
C ALA A 43 14.88 -3.59 -4.76
N LYS A 44 16.09 -3.90 -4.30
CA LYS A 44 17.30 -3.10 -4.50
C LYS A 44 17.59 -2.73 -5.98
N ASP A 45 17.25 -3.64 -6.89
CA ASP A 45 17.57 -3.49 -8.33
C ASP A 45 16.34 -3.03 -9.15
N LEU A 46 15.19 -2.74 -8.50
CA LEU A 46 13.92 -2.42 -9.18
C LEU A 46 14.05 -1.24 -10.14
N ALA A 47 14.69 -0.16 -9.71
CA ALA A 47 14.88 1.04 -10.53
C ALA A 47 15.81 0.76 -11.72
N ALA A 48 16.96 0.15 -11.46
CA ALA A 48 17.96 -0.16 -12.50
C ALA A 48 17.44 -1.14 -13.55
N VAL A 49 16.67 -2.15 -13.12
CA VAL A 49 16.03 -3.09 -14.06
C VAL A 49 14.96 -2.39 -14.90
N GLY A 50 14.18 -1.49 -14.31
CA GLY A 50 13.21 -0.67 -15.05
C GLY A 50 13.88 0.16 -16.14
N GLU A 51 14.95 0.88 -15.81
CA GLU A 51 15.73 1.67 -16.77
C GLU A 51 16.36 0.82 -17.88
N LYS A 52 16.86 -0.36 -17.53
CA LYS A 52 17.42 -1.29 -18.54
C LYS A 52 16.34 -1.75 -19.52
N ILE A 53 15.13 -2.06 -19.05
CA ILE A 53 13.99 -2.44 -19.90
C ILE A 53 13.61 -1.27 -20.82
N GLU A 54 13.54 -0.05 -20.30
CA GLU A 54 13.26 1.15 -21.11
C GLU A 54 14.28 1.31 -22.25
N HIS A 55 15.56 1.16 -21.94
CA HIS A 55 16.64 1.28 -22.94
C HIS A 55 16.62 0.15 -23.97
N GLU A 56 16.40 -1.09 -23.54
CA GLU A 56 16.48 -2.26 -24.42
C GLU A 56 15.26 -2.35 -25.38
N PHE A 57 14.07 -1.98 -24.89
CA PHE A 57 12.82 -2.16 -25.64
C PHE A 57 12.20 -0.84 -26.14
N GLY A 58 12.74 0.31 -25.77
CA GLY A 58 12.19 1.62 -26.14
C GLY A 58 10.82 1.89 -25.51
N ILE A 59 10.47 1.22 -24.40
CA ILE A 59 9.16 1.31 -23.74
C ILE A 59 9.32 2.11 -22.46
N PRO A 60 8.63 3.26 -22.27
CA PRO A 60 8.74 4.04 -21.05
C PRO A 60 8.10 3.33 -19.84
N ILE A 61 8.91 3.00 -18.83
CA ILE A 61 8.44 2.45 -17.54
C ILE A 61 8.26 3.59 -16.55
N VAL A 62 7.14 4.29 -16.66
CA VAL A 62 6.85 5.51 -15.87
C VAL A 62 6.72 5.20 -14.37
N ASN A 63 6.16 4.03 -14.03
CA ASN A 63 5.89 3.66 -12.63
C ASN A 63 6.63 2.38 -12.23
N LYS A 64 7.44 2.51 -11.21
CA LYS A 64 8.09 1.39 -10.51
C LYS A 64 7.40 1.24 -9.16
N ARG A 65 6.70 0.13 -8.93
CA ARG A 65 5.83 -0.07 -7.77
C ARG A 65 6.25 -1.27 -6.94
N ILE A 66 5.95 -1.18 -5.65
CA ILE A 66 6.07 -2.29 -4.70
C ILE A 66 4.67 -2.61 -4.19
N SER A 67 4.35 -3.90 -4.06
CA SER A 67 3.16 -4.39 -3.38
C SER A 67 3.57 -5.32 -2.25
N VAL A 68 3.09 -5.08 -1.04
CA VAL A 68 3.43 -5.88 0.13
C VAL A 68 2.21 -6.58 0.71
N THR A 69 2.44 -7.58 1.57
CA THR A 69 1.39 -8.23 2.36
C THR A 69 0.58 -7.18 3.11
N PRO A 70 -0.77 -7.32 3.19
CA PRO A 70 -1.61 -6.38 3.93
C PRO A 70 -1.09 -6.09 5.34
N ILE A 71 -0.82 -4.83 5.63
CA ILE A 71 -0.18 -4.40 6.88
C ILE A 71 -1.05 -4.68 8.11
N ALA A 72 -2.38 -4.72 7.97
CA ALA A 72 -3.25 -5.12 9.08
C ALA A 72 -2.91 -6.53 9.61
N LEU A 73 -2.51 -7.46 8.72
CA LEU A 73 -2.08 -8.81 9.11
C LEU A 73 -0.69 -8.81 9.75
N VAL A 74 0.22 -8.02 9.20
CA VAL A 74 1.63 -7.99 9.63
C VAL A 74 1.81 -7.24 10.95
N GLY A 75 1.10 -6.12 11.13
CA GLY A 75 1.21 -5.25 12.30
C GLY A 75 0.36 -5.66 13.50
N GLY A 76 -0.57 -6.61 13.32
CA GLY A 76 -1.58 -6.91 14.34
C GLY A 76 -1.04 -7.38 15.69
N SER A 77 0.16 -7.98 15.74
CA SER A 77 0.81 -8.42 16.98
C SER A 77 1.59 -7.31 17.69
N ALA A 78 2.12 -6.34 16.96
CA ALA A 78 2.99 -5.30 17.47
C ALA A 78 2.24 -4.00 17.81
N CYS A 79 1.27 -3.62 16.94
CA CYS A 79 0.54 -2.35 17.06
C CYS A 79 -0.54 -2.41 18.14
N LYS A 80 -0.60 -1.38 18.96
CA LYS A 80 -1.62 -1.21 20.01
C LYS A 80 -2.50 0.01 19.77
N THR A 81 -2.05 0.93 18.93
CA THR A 81 -2.73 2.17 18.59
C THR A 81 -2.69 2.43 17.08
N PRO A 82 -3.56 3.29 16.53
CA PRO A 82 -3.47 3.74 15.15
C PRO A 82 -2.12 4.40 14.82
N GLU A 83 -1.52 5.11 15.78
CA GLU A 83 -0.21 5.76 15.64
C GLU A 83 0.91 4.74 15.39
N ASP A 84 0.84 3.57 16.03
CA ASP A 84 1.81 2.49 15.80
C ASP A 84 1.75 2.02 14.33
N PHE A 85 0.56 1.87 13.78
CA PHE A 85 0.39 1.55 12.35
C PHE A 85 0.96 2.65 11.46
N ALA A 86 0.78 3.92 11.81
CA ALA A 86 1.34 5.02 11.03
C ALA A 86 2.88 4.99 10.99
N THR A 87 3.57 4.49 12.03
CA THR A 87 5.03 4.31 11.99
C THR A 87 5.46 3.26 10.96
N ILE A 88 4.62 2.23 10.74
CA ILE A 88 4.87 1.25 9.68
C ILE A 88 4.74 1.94 8.31
N ALA A 89 3.75 2.83 8.12
CA ALA A 89 3.64 3.59 6.88
C ALA A 89 4.89 4.46 6.63
N ASP A 90 5.41 5.14 7.64
CA ASP A 90 6.67 5.90 7.54
C ASP A 90 7.85 5.00 7.12
N THR A 91 7.89 3.77 7.64
CA THR A 91 8.92 2.78 7.28
C THR A 91 8.79 2.31 5.83
N LEU A 92 7.56 2.05 5.36
CA LEU A 92 7.27 1.69 3.97
C LEU A 92 7.69 2.82 3.01
N ASP A 93 7.38 4.08 3.35
CA ASP A 93 7.72 5.25 2.54
C ASP A 93 9.24 5.41 2.38
N ARG A 94 9.97 5.34 3.50
CA ARG A 94 11.45 5.40 3.50
C ARG A 94 12.09 4.25 2.72
N ALA A 95 11.54 3.03 2.84
CA ALA A 95 12.04 1.87 2.10
C ALA A 95 11.79 2.03 0.60
N ALA A 96 10.61 2.49 0.20
CA ALA A 96 10.26 2.76 -1.19
C ALA A 96 11.15 3.85 -1.80
N GLU A 97 11.40 4.92 -1.05
CA GLU A 97 12.32 5.99 -1.44
C GLU A 97 13.74 5.47 -1.69
N LYS A 98 14.24 4.65 -0.77
CA LYS A 98 15.60 4.08 -0.83
C LYS A 98 15.84 3.26 -2.10
N VAL A 99 14.83 2.55 -2.58
CA VAL A 99 14.94 1.68 -3.77
C VAL A 99 14.44 2.34 -5.06
N GLY A 100 14.07 3.62 -5.01
CA GLY A 100 13.60 4.38 -6.17
C GLY A 100 12.21 3.96 -6.68
N ALA A 101 11.37 3.38 -5.81
CA ALA A 101 9.99 3.08 -6.16
C ALA A 101 9.12 4.35 -6.11
N ASN A 102 8.22 4.51 -7.08
CA ASN A 102 7.29 5.63 -7.12
C ASN A 102 6.15 5.47 -6.10
N LEU A 103 5.65 4.25 -5.97
CA LEU A 103 4.52 3.91 -5.09
C LEU A 103 4.76 2.58 -4.37
N ILE A 104 4.26 2.47 -3.15
CA ILE A 104 4.21 1.24 -2.38
C ILE A 104 2.79 1.01 -1.86
N GLY A 105 2.17 -0.08 -2.32
CA GLY A 105 0.85 -0.53 -1.90
C GLY A 105 0.94 -1.67 -0.89
N GLY A 106 -0.13 -1.86 -0.11
CA GLY A 106 -0.21 -2.88 0.93
C GLY A 106 -0.46 -2.31 2.34
N TYR A 107 -0.53 -0.99 2.48
CA TYR A 107 -1.08 -0.38 3.69
C TYR A 107 -2.61 -0.59 3.69
N SER A 108 -3.03 -1.83 3.94
CA SER A 108 -4.38 -2.28 3.63
C SER A 108 -4.96 -3.24 4.68
N ALA A 109 -6.30 -3.29 4.69
CA ALA A 109 -7.10 -4.21 5.48
C ALA A 109 -8.12 -4.96 4.60
N LEU A 110 -8.38 -6.22 4.94
CA LEU A 110 -9.30 -7.11 4.22
C LEU A 110 -10.48 -7.43 5.15
N VAL A 111 -11.53 -6.62 5.11
CA VAL A 111 -12.62 -6.64 6.08
C VAL A 111 -13.95 -7.16 5.53
N SER A 112 -13.96 -7.75 4.35
CA SER A 112 -15.18 -8.30 3.74
C SER A 112 -15.83 -9.44 4.54
N LYS A 113 -15.04 -10.19 5.31
CA LYS A 113 -15.52 -11.30 6.17
C LYS A 113 -15.71 -10.91 7.64
N GLY A 114 -15.46 -9.68 7.99
CA GLY A 114 -15.44 -9.16 9.35
C GLY A 114 -14.19 -8.32 9.58
N MET A 115 -14.23 -7.50 10.60
CA MET A 115 -13.17 -6.55 10.94
C MET A 115 -12.59 -6.92 12.30
N THR A 116 -11.29 -7.16 12.35
CA THR A 116 -10.55 -7.37 13.60
C THR A 116 -10.19 -6.02 14.23
N THR A 117 -9.76 -6.03 15.49
CA THR A 117 -9.24 -4.81 16.16
C THR A 117 -8.04 -4.22 15.40
N ALA A 118 -7.17 -5.07 14.83
CA ALA A 118 -6.02 -4.63 14.05
C ALA A 118 -6.45 -3.96 12.73
N ASP A 119 -7.45 -4.52 12.06
CA ASP A 119 -8.02 -3.92 10.84
C ASP A 119 -8.61 -2.54 11.15
N GLU A 120 -9.38 -2.41 12.22
CA GLU A 120 -9.97 -1.13 12.63
C GLU A 120 -8.90 -0.10 12.98
N MET A 121 -7.88 -0.48 13.75
CA MET A 121 -6.76 0.42 14.08
C MET A 121 -6.02 0.88 12.83
N LEU A 122 -5.73 -0.02 11.88
CA LEU A 122 -5.10 0.36 10.62
C LEU A 122 -6.00 1.33 9.83
N ILE A 123 -7.31 1.04 9.69
CA ILE A 123 -8.22 1.90 8.94
C ILE A 123 -8.27 3.30 9.57
N ARG A 124 -8.35 3.40 10.89
CA ARG A 124 -8.33 4.69 11.61
C ARG A 124 -7.00 5.43 11.49
N SER A 125 -5.91 4.74 11.20
CA SER A 125 -4.60 5.35 10.98
C SER A 125 -4.39 5.89 9.55
N ILE A 126 -5.27 5.55 8.60
CA ILE A 126 -5.11 5.92 7.17
C ILE A 126 -4.94 7.42 6.96
N PRO A 127 -5.75 8.32 7.55
CA PRO A 127 -5.56 9.75 7.36
C PRO A 127 -4.16 10.21 7.76
N MET A 128 -3.71 9.81 8.96
CA MET A 128 -2.39 10.14 9.48
C MET A 128 -1.27 9.53 8.60
N ALA A 129 -1.40 8.27 8.19
CA ALA A 129 -0.42 7.58 7.36
C ALA A 129 -0.26 8.25 6.00
N LEU A 130 -1.36 8.54 5.31
CA LEU A 130 -1.33 9.19 3.99
C LEU A 130 -0.88 10.66 4.06
N GLY A 131 -1.20 11.37 5.13
CA GLY A 131 -0.75 12.75 5.34
C GLY A 131 0.75 12.88 5.57
N ARG A 132 1.40 11.86 6.17
CA ARG A 132 2.84 11.84 6.48
C ARG A 132 3.70 11.33 5.34
N THR A 133 3.15 10.50 4.46
CA THR A 133 3.89 9.76 3.45
C THR A 133 3.60 10.25 2.03
N ASN A 134 4.57 10.08 1.14
CA ASN A 134 4.45 10.50 -0.25
C ASN A 134 4.13 9.33 -1.20
N ARG A 135 4.63 8.13 -0.90
CA ARG A 135 4.61 6.96 -1.79
C ARG A 135 3.65 5.87 -1.35
N VAL A 136 3.20 5.91 -0.10
CA VAL A 136 2.33 4.88 0.47
C VAL A 136 0.92 5.01 -0.09
N CYS A 137 0.41 3.89 -0.60
CA CYS A 137 -0.97 3.76 -1.05
C CYS A 137 -1.71 2.79 -0.14
N SER A 138 -2.95 3.15 0.20
CA SER A 138 -3.82 2.35 1.05
C SER A 138 -4.98 1.75 0.26
N SER A 139 -5.44 0.59 0.69
CA SER A 139 -6.66 -0.01 0.15
C SER A 139 -7.41 -0.78 1.23
N VAL A 140 -8.74 -0.73 1.18
CA VAL A 140 -9.60 -1.49 2.09
C VAL A 140 -10.62 -2.28 1.26
N ASN A 141 -10.67 -3.59 1.47
CA ASN A 141 -11.63 -4.46 0.81
C ASN A 141 -12.84 -4.69 1.72
N LEU A 142 -13.99 -4.08 1.37
CA LEU A 142 -15.20 -4.09 2.18
C LEU A 142 -16.16 -5.23 1.85
N ALA A 143 -16.09 -5.79 0.66
CA ALA A 143 -17.08 -6.70 0.15
C ALA A 143 -16.51 -7.70 -0.86
N SER A 144 -17.18 -8.84 -1.00
CA SER A 144 -16.95 -9.78 -2.09
C SER A 144 -18.27 -10.45 -2.48
N THR A 145 -18.31 -11.05 -3.68
CA THR A 145 -19.48 -11.82 -4.13
C THR A 145 -19.83 -12.98 -3.20
N LYS A 146 -18.85 -13.52 -2.47
CA LYS A 146 -19.05 -14.66 -1.55
C LYS A 146 -19.49 -14.24 -0.15
N THR A 147 -19.06 -13.08 0.34
CA THR A 147 -19.28 -12.66 1.73
C THR A 147 -20.32 -11.57 1.89
N GLY A 148 -20.73 -10.94 0.79
CA GLY A 148 -21.58 -9.76 0.82
C GLY A 148 -20.78 -8.50 1.20
N ILE A 149 -21.49 -7.50 1.71
CA ILE A 149 -20.96 -6.16 2.04
C ILE A 149 -20.88 -6.00 3.56
N ASN A 150 -19.72 -5.62 4.06
CA ASN A 150 -19.54 -5.24 5.46
C ASN A 150 -19.98 -3.77 5.66
N MET A 151 -21.24 -3.57 6.10
CA MET A 151 -21.82 -2.22 6.23
C MET A 151 -21.17 -1.38 7.34
N ASP A 152 -20.64 -1.99 8.40
CA ASP A 152 -19.90 -1.27 9.45
C ASP A 152 -18.60 -0.70 8.89
N ALA A 153 -17.90 -1.47 8.06
CA ALA A 153 -16.72 -1.02 7.37
C ALA A 153 -17.03 0.06 6.31
N VAL A 154 -18.18 -0.02 5.63
CA VAL A 154 -18.65 1.04 4.70
C VAL A 154 -18.82 2.36 5.44
N LYS A 155 -19.49 2.33 6.61
CA LYS A 155 -19.68 3.53 7.42
C LYS A 155 -18.34 4.13 7.87
N LEU A 156 -17.47 3.29 8.43
CA LEU A 156 -16.15 3.71 8.88
C LEU A 156 -15.34 4.33 7.73
N MET A 157 -15.32 3.70 6.55
CA MET A 157 -14.59 4.21 5.39
C MET A 157 -15.16 5.54 4.87
N GLY A 158 -16.47 5.76 5.01
CA GLY A 158 -17.08 7.07 4.71
C GLY A 158 -16.51 8.19 5.59
N GLU A 159 -16.39 7.92 6.90
CA GLU A 159 -15.79 8.86 7.86
C GLU A 159 -14.32 9.11 7.55
N ILE A 160 -13.54 8.05 7.29
CA ILE A 160 -12.10 8.13 6.95
C ILE A 160 -11.86 8.91 5.64
N LEU A 161 -12.68 8.69 4.60
CA LEU A 161 -12.55 9.42 3.34
C LEU A 161 -12.76 10.92 3.51
N LEU A 162 -13.74 11.33 4.33
CA LEU A 162 -13.98 12.73 4.65
C LEU A 162 -12.79 13.34 5.40
N GLU A 163 -12.21 12.60 6.35
CA GLU A 163 -11.03 13.05 7.11
C GLU A 163 -9.80 13.19 6.21
N VAL A 164 -9.54 12.23 5.33
CA VAL A 164 -8.43 12.31 4.34
C VAL A 164 -8.61 13.49 3.40
N ALA A 165 -9.85 13.74 2.94
CA ALA A 165 -10.14 14.87 2.07
C ALA A 165 -9.92 16.22 2.77
N GLU A 166 -10.40 16.36 4.01
CA GLU A 166 -10.28 17.59 4.80
C GLU A 166 -8.83 17.93 5.14
N GLN A 167 -8.03 16.92 5.56
CA GLN A 167 -6.63 17.15 5.93
C GLN A 167 -5.74 17.59 4.76
N SER A 168 -6.12 17.26 3.53
CA SER A 168 -5.36 17.60 2.31
C SER A 168 -6.06 18.62 1.41
N LYS A 169 -7.11 19.30 1.92
CA LYS A 169 -7.91 20.25 1.13
C LYS A 169 -7.10 21.39 0.50
N ASP A 170 -6.07 21.88 1.21
CA ASP A 170 -5.18 22.93 0.71
C ASP A 170 -4.25 22.44 -0.42
N ARG A 171 -4.26 21.15 -0.71
CA ARG A 171 -3.53 20.47 -1.79
C ARG A 171 -4.50 19.71 -2.72
N ASP A 172 -5.70 20.26 -2.95
CA ASP A 172 -6.76 19.68 -3.79
C ASP A 172 -7.18 18.25 -3.35
N SER A 173 -7.13 17.96 -2.06
CA SER A 173 -7.46 16.66 -1.47
C SER A 173 -6.66 15.49 -2.09
N VAL A 174 -5.41 15.74 -2.47
CA VAL A 174 -4.55 14.79 -3.22
C VAL A 174 -4.33 13.46 -2.49
N ASP A 175 -4.42 13.44 -1.16
CA ASP A 175 -4.23 12.21 -0.39
C ASP A 175 -5.34 11.17 -0.65
N CYS A 176 -6.53 11.62 -1.09
CA CYS A 176 -7.61 10.71 -1.52
C CYS A 176 -7.21 9.86 -2.75
N MET A 177 -6.31 10.33 -3.59
CA MET A 177 -5.80 9.57 -4.75
C MET A 177 -4.95 8.36 -4.35
N LYS A 178 -4.46 8.34 -3.11
CA LYS A 178 -3.65 7.24 -2.55
C LYS A 178 -4.51 6.20 -1.83
N LEU A 179 -5.84 6.37 -1.77
CA LEU A 179 -6.77 5.49 -1.07
C LEU A 179 -7.76 4.86 -2.04
N VAL A 180 -7.87 3.53 -2.00
CA VAL A 180 -8.84 2.77 -2.79
C VAL A 180 -9.74 1.93 -1.89
N VAL A 181 -11.04 1.96 -2.15
CA VAL A 181 -12.02 1.11 -1.48
C VAL A 181 -12.55 0.07 -2.47
N PHE A 182 -12.38 -1.21 -2.15
CA PHE A 182 -12.83 -2.32 -2.99
C PHE A 182 -14.13 -2.90 -2.46
N CYS A 183 -15.10 -3.10 -3.35
CA CYS A 183 -16.41 -3.68 -3.05
C CYS A 183 -16.75 -4.90 -3.90
N ASN A 184 -15.91 -5.51 -4.57
CA ASN A 184 -16.16 -6.76 -5.33
C ASN A 184 -14.84 -7.38 -5.80
N ALA A 185 -13.86 -7.41 -4.92
CA ALA A 185 -12.64 -8.18 -5.22
C ALA A 185 -12.98 -9.68 -5.22
N PRO A 186 -12.47 -10.44 -6.19
CA PRO A 186 -12.75 -11.87 -6.33
C PRO A 186 -12.18 -12.71 -5.19
#